data_9cc2b2aa61407b304ae9f0e15600d071
#
_entry.id   9cc2b2aa61407b304ae9f0e15600d071
#
_cell.length_a   1.000
_cell.length_b   1.000
_cell.length_c   1.000
_cell.angle_alpha   90.00
_cell.angle_beta   90.00
_cell.angle_gamma   90.00
#
_symmetry.space_group_name_H-M   'P 1'
#
loop_
_entity.id
_entity.type
_entity.pdbx_description
1 polymer ?
#
loop_
_entity_poly.entity_id
_entity_poly.type
_entity_poly.pdbx_seq_one_letter_code
_entity_poly.pdbx_strand_id
1 'polypeptide(L)'
;MSQTTITDIGTVGIPVSDQDKAVEFFVGTLGFEKRLDVRMGESFRWVTVAAPSASTSVALITRPDSGTDTGIRFLVPDAETEYTAMRQRGIQVGDLLRWPGVPPMFEFKDPDGNRFEIVESST
;
A
#
# COMPACT_ATOMS: atom_id res chain seq x y z
N MET A 1 29.05 2.16 -21.95
CA MET A 1 28.45 1.75 -20.69
C MET A 1 27.38 2.75 -20.27
N SER A 2 26.20 2.26 -19.99
CA SER A 2 25.09 3.14 -19.58
C SER A 2 25.08 3.36 -18.08
N GLN A 3 24.81 4.56 -17.68
CA GLN A 3 24.63 4.88 -16.26
C GLN A 3 23.32 5.62 -16.10
N THR A 4 22.68 5.43 -14.95
CA THR A 4 21.48 6.16 -14.63
C THR A 4 21.71 7.11 -13.47
N THR A 5 20.96 8.22 -13.48
CA THR A 5 20.93 9.12 -12.33
C THR A 5 19.69 8.88 -11.47
N ILE A 6 18.90 7.85 -11.80
CA ILE A 6 17.76 7.46 -10.96
C ILE A 6 18.30 7.00 -9.61
N THR A 7 17.71 7.49 -8.53
CA THR A 7 18.19 7.15 -7.18
C THR A 7 17.20 6.24 -6.42
N ASP A 8 15.93 6.29 -6.75
CA ASP A 8 14.93 5.55 -5.95
C ASP A 8 13.59 5.53 -6.67
N ILE A 9 12.65 4.78 -6.09
CA ILE A 9 11.24 4.85 -6.44
C ILE A 9 10.60 5.83 -5.45
N GLY A 10 10.15 6.98 -5.94
CA GLY A 10 9.59 8.01 -5.07
C GLY A 10 8.14 7.76 -4.69
N THR A 11 7.31 7.43 -5.67
CA THR A 11 5.88 7.26 -5.48
C THR A 11 5.34 6.21 -6.42
N VAL A 12 4.39 5.41 -5.91
CA VAL A 12 3.66 4.41 -6.70
C VAL A 12 2.19 4.80 -6.67
N GLY A 13 1.56 4.90 -7.85
CA GLY A 13 0.15 5.27 -7.94
C GLY A 13 -0.77 4.07 -7.89
N ILE A 14 -1.89 4.21 -7.19
CA ILE A 14 -2.96 3.21 -7.20
C ILE A 14 -4.29 3.88 -7.53
N PRO A 15 -5.19 3.16 -8.22
CA PRO A 15 -6.51 3.72 -8.54
C PRO A 15 -7.46 3.58 -7.35
N VAL A 16 -8.19 4.66 -7.04
CA VAL A 16 -9.20 4.61 -5.99
C VAL A 16 -10.47 5.27 -6.51
N SER A 17 -11.62 4.86 -5.98
CA SER A 17 -12.91 5.45 -6.37
C SER A 17 -13.23 6.70 -5.54
N ASP A 18 -12.73 6.76 -4.31
CA ASP A 18 -13.02 7.85 -3.38
C ASP A 18 -11.77 8.12 -2.54
N GLN A 19 -11.14 9.26 -2.77
CA GLN A 19 -9.89 9.59 -2.11
C GLN A 19 -10.03 9.74 -0.58
N ASP A 20 -11.15 10.31 -0.12
CA ASP A 20 -11.37 10.46 1.32
C ASP A 20 -11.49 9.10 2.01
N LYS A 21 -12.23 8.17 1.42
CA LYS A 21 -12.34 6.82 1.96
C LYS A 21 -11.00 6.09 1.91
N ALA A 22 -10.22 6.30 0.86
CA ALA A 22 -8.91 5.69 0.74
C ALA A 22 -7.96 6.22 1.82
N VAL A 23 -7.96 7.53 2.07
CA VAL A 23 -7.16 8.12 3.14
C VAL A 23 -7.58 7.53 4.49
N GLU A 24 -8.88 7.44 4.74
CA GLU A 24 -9.38 6.87 5.99
C GLU A 24 -8.90 5.43 6.20
N PHE A 25 -8.87 4.64 5.14
CA PHE A 25 -8.37 3.27 5.23
C PHE A 25 -6.86 3.24 5.49
N PHE A 26 -6.08 3.91 4.66
CA PHE A 26 -4.62 3.83 4.76
C PHE A 26 -4.10 4.49 6.04
N VAL A 27 -4.66 5.60 6.44
CA VAL A 27 -4.22 6.30 7.65
C VAL A 27 -4.90 5.75 8.89
N GLY A 28 -6.25 5.69 8.87
CA GLY A 28 -7.01 5.31 10.05
C GLY A 28 -6.98 3.83 10.38
N THR A 29 -7.01 2.96 9.37
CA THR A 29 -7.08 1.52 9.58
C THR A 29 -5.72 0.85 9.44
N LEU A 30 -4.96 1.18 8.39
CA LEU A 30 -3.68 0.53 8.12
C LEU A 30 -2.54 1.13 8.93
N GLY A 31 -2.65 2.38 9.36
CA GLY A 31 -1.63 3.01 10.19
C GLY A 31 -0.58 3.80 9.42
N PHE A 32 -0.82 4.10 8.16
CA PHE A 32 0.06 4.96 7.37
C PHE A 32 -0.13 6.42 7.79
N GLU A 33 0.78 7.27 7.34
CA GLU A 33 0.62 8.71 7.51
C GLU A 33 0.37 9.38 6.16
N LYS A 34 -0.42 10.45 6.17
CA LYS A 34 -0.66 11.24 4.97
C LYS A 34 0.54 12.17 4.79
N ARG A 35 1.17 12.12 3.61
CA ARG A 35 2.35 12.92 3.29
C ARG A 35 1.99 14.20 2.57
N LEU A 36 1.16 14.11 1.53
CA LEU A 36 0.71 15.26 0.76
C LEU A 36 -0.79 15.17 0.55
N ASP A 37 -1.43 16.32 0.45
CA ASP A 37 -2.84 16.42 0.10
C ASP A 37 -3.04 17.81 -0.49
N VAL A 38 -2.94 17.89 -1.82
CA VAL A 38 -2.91 19.16 -2.54
C VAL A 38 -3.98 19.13 -3.62
N ARG A 39 -4.79 20.19 -3.68
CA ARG A 39 -5.74 20.36 -4.77
C ARG A 39 -5.09 21.24 -5.84
N MET A 40 -5.16 20.76 -7.09
CA MET A 40 -4.65 21.48 -8.24
C MET A 40 -5.82 21.73 -9.17
N GLY A 41 -6.35 22.96 -9.13
CA GLY A 41 -7.59 23.27 -9.84
C GLY A 41 -8.79 22.70 -9.12
N GLU A 42 -9.94 22.64 -9.82
CA GLU A 42 -11.19 22.20 -9.21
C GLU A 42 -11.42 20.69 -9.29
N SER A 43 -10.72 20.02 -10.21
CA SER A 43 -11.02 18.62 -10.52
C SER A 43 -9.90 17.66 -10.16
N PHE A 44 -8.74 18.16 -9.71
CA PHE A 44 -7.62 17.27 -9.42
C PHE A 44 -7.11 17.47 -8.01
N ARG A 45 -6.93 16.33 -7.33
CA ARG A 45 -6.40 16.31 -5.96
C ARG A 45 -5.29 15.26 -5.92
N TRP A 46 -4.11 15.68 -5.46
CA TRP A 46 -2.95 14.81 -5.32
C TRP A 46 -2.79 14.45 -3.84
N VAL A 47 -2.97 13.17 -3.51
CA VAL A 47 -2.89 12.67 -2.14
C VAL A 47 -1.89 11.53 -2.10
N THR A 48 -0.94 11.60 -1.16
CA THR A 48 -0.01 10.50 -0.93
C THR A 48 -0.01 10.08 0.53
N VAL A 49 0.18 8.79 0.74
CA VAL A 49 0.29 8.17 2.05
C VAL A 49 1.54 7.27 2.06
N ALA A 50 2.08 7.01 3.24
CA ALA A 50 3.24 6.14 3.35
C ALA A 50 3.31 5.53 4.75
N ALA A 51 4.00 4.40 4.88
CA ALA A 51 4.37 3.89 6.19
C ALA A 51 5.25 4.93 6.90
N PRO A 52 5.15 5.07 8.22
CA PRO A 52 5.80 6.20 8.93
C PRO A 52 7.28 6.37 8.66
N SER A 53 8.03 5.27 8.50
CA SER A 53 9.46 5.33 8.27
C SER A 53 9.88 5.16 6.81
N ALA A 54 8.91 5.06 5.88
CA ALA A 54 9.22 4.78 4.48
C ALA A 54 9.60 6.04 3.70
N SER A 55 10.48 5.87 2.72
CA SER A 55 10.81 6.93 1.77
C SER A 55 9.88 6.92 0.55
N THR A 56 9.36 5.74 0.20
CA THR A 56 8.44 5.59 -0.92
C THR A 56 7.01 5.82 -0.46
N SER A 57 6.26 6.64 -1.18
CA SER A 57 4.86 6.91 -0.88
C SER A 57 3.95 6.24 -1.90
N VAL A 58 2.67 6.16 -1.55
CA VAL A 58 1.61 5.65 -2.42
C VAL A 58 0.68 6.80 -2.75
N ALA A 59 0.46 7.06 -4.03
CA ALA A 59 -0.46 8.10 -4.48
C ALA A 59 -1.84 7.49 -4.69
N LEU A 60 -2.85 8.10 -4.09
CA LEU A 60 -4.24 7.66 -4.17
C LEU A 60 -4.90 8.47 -5.29
N ILE A 61 -5.03 7.86 -6.47
CA ILE A 61 -5.44 8.57 -7.68
C ILE A 61 -6.86 8.14 -8.07
N THR A 62 -7.76 9.10 -8.22
CA THR A 62 -9.12 8.80 -8.68
C THR A 62 -9.07 8.31 -10.12
N ARG A 63 -9.39 7.04 -10.33
CA ARG A 63 -9.38 6.40 -11.65
C ARG A 63 -10.45 5.31 -11.68
N PRO A 64 -10.98 4.99 -12.89
CA PRO A 64 -12.05 3.99 -13.00
C PRO A 64 -11.59 2.54 -12.86
N ASP A 65 -10.28 2.27 -12.86
CA ASP A 65 -9.74 0.91 -12.81
C ASP A 65 -9.40 0.44 -11.40
N SER A 66 -10.07 0.96 -10.38
CA SER A 66 -9.90 0.48 -9.01
C SER A 66 -10.35 -0.98 -8.87
N GLY A 67 -9.83 -1.69 -7.88
CA GLY A 67 -10.09 -3.12 -7.72
C GLY A 67 -9.07 -3.97 -8.44
N THR A 68 -7.89 -3.45 -8.71
CA THR A 68 -6.85 -4.12 -9.49
C THR A 68 -5.79 -4.76 -8.59
N ASP A 69 -5.04 -5.68 -9.16
CA ASP A 69 -3.81 -6.19 -8.54
C ASP A 69 -2.73 -5.14 -8.75
N THR A 70 -2.32 -4.50 -7.66
CA THR A 70 -1.39 -3.38 -7.74
C THR A 70 0.06 -3.81 -7.98
N GLY A 71 0.39 -5.06 -7.67
CA GLY A 71 1.77 -5.52 -7.71
C GLY A 71 2.64 -4.97 -6.60
N ILE A 72 2.06 -4.22 -5.68
CA ILE A 72 2.82 -3.62 -4.59
C ILE A 72 3.00 -4.62 -3.46
N ARG A 73 4.24 -4.72 -2.97
CA ARG A 73 4.60 -5.57 -1.83
C ARG A 73 5.14 -4.70 -0.72
N PHE A 74 4.45 -4.71 0.41
CA PHE A 74 4.90 -4.01 1.61
C PHE A 74 5.70 -4.96 2.48
N LEU A 75 6.72 -4.46 3.14
CA LEU A 75 7.59 -5.27 3.97
C LEU A 75 7.23 -5.12 5.45
N VAL A 76 7.26 -6.24 6.17
CA VAL A 76 7.06 -6.27 7.62
C VAL A 76 8.14 -7.12 8.26
N PRO A 77 8.47 -6.88 9.53
CA PRO A 77 9.44 -7.73 10.24
C PRO A 77 8.92 -9.15 10.49
N ASP A 78 7.60 -9.29 10.69
CA ASP A 78 6.98 -10.57 11.06
C ASP A 78 5.60 -10.64 10.42
N ALA A 79 5.46 -11.49 9.40
CA ALA A 79 4.22 -11.57 8.63
C ALA A 79 3.06 -12.14 9.45
N GLU A 80 3.32 -13.11 10.34
CA GLU A 80 2.24 -13.69 11.15
C GLU A 80 1.66 -12.67 12.12
N THR A 81 2.50 -11.86 12.76
CA THR A 81 2.06 -10.80 13.65
C THR A 81 1.19 -9.80 12.90
N GLU A 82 1.64 -9.38 11.72
CA GLU A 82 0.88 -8.43 10.91
C GLU A 82 -0.44 -9.03 10.42
N TYR A 83 -0.41 -10.29 10.01
CA TYR A 83 -1.61 -11.01 9.57
C TYR A 83 -2.68 -11.00 10.65
N THR A 84 -2.30 -11.35 11.89
CA THR A 84 -3.22 -11.36 13.02
C THR A 84 -3.76 -9.95 13.30
N ALA A 85 -2.88 -8.96 13.30
CA ALA A 85 -3.25 -7.57 13.58
C ALA A 85 -4.23 -7.04 12.52
N MET A 86 -3.96 -7.31 11.25
CA MET A 86 -4.85 -6.86 10.17
C MET A 86 -6.23 -7.50 10.26
N ARG A 87 -6.28 -8.80 10.57
CA ARG A 87 -7.57 -9.48 10.75
C ARG A 87 -8.35 -8.87 11.90
N GLN A 88 -7.70 -8.54 12.99
CA GLN A 88 -8.36 -7.90 14.14
C GLN A 88 -8.91 -6.53 13.80
N ARG A 89 -8.28 -5.82 12.84
CA ARG A 89 -8.76 -4.52 12.37
C ARG A 89 -9.86 -4.64 11.32
N GLY A 90 -10.25 -5.85 10.96
CA GLY A 90 -11.29 -6.06 9.96
C GLY A 90 -10.83 -5.89 8.52
N ILE A 91 -9.53 -5.90 8.28
CA ILE A 91 -8.98 -5.82 6.93
C ILE A 91 -9.16 -7.18 6.25
N GLN A 92 -9.59 -7.17 4.99
CA GLN A 92 -9.75 -8.40 4.22
C GLN A 92 -8.38 -8.92 3.81
N VAL A 93 -8.01 -10.10 4.34
CA VAL A 93 -6.70 -10.73 4.08
C VAL A 93 -6.91 -12.11 3.47
N GLY A 94 -5.94 -12.52 2.64
CA GLY A 94 -5.87 -13.89 2.15
C GLY A 94 -5.15 -14.80 3.13
N ASP A 95 -4.81 -16.00 2.69
CA ASP A 95 -4.13 -16.97 3.55
C ASP A 95 -2.67 -16.57 3.79
N LEU A 96 -2.19 -16.83 4.99
CA LEU A 96 -0.77 -16.68 5.29
C LEU A 96 -0.01 -17.85 4.65
N LEU A 97 0.83 -17.54 3.69
CA LEU A 97 1.56 -18.53 2.91
C LEU A 97 2.97 -18.72 3.48
N ARG A 98 3.33 -19.99 3.68
CA ARG A 98 4.64 -20.37 4.19
C ARG A 98 5.17 -21.52 3.34
N TRP A 99 6.22 -21.26 2.56
CA TRP A 99 6.88 -22.28 1.75
C TRP A 99 8.37 -22.27 2.04
N PRO A 100 9.02 -23.45 1.99
CA PRO A 100 10.47 -23.49 2.14
C PRO A 100 11.18 -22.61 1.08
N GLY A 101 12.14 -21.82 1.53
CA GLY A 101 12.93 -21.00 0.62
C GLY A 101 12.31 -19.69 0.22
N VAL A 102 11.08 -19.37 0.65
CA VAL A 102 10.47 -18.07 0.38
C VAL A 102 9.98 -17.45 1.69
N PRO A 103 10.00 -16.11 1.79
CA PRO A 103 9.51 -15.44 3.00
C PRO A 103 8.03 -15.67 3.19
N PRO A 104 7.54 -15.72 4.42
CA PRO A 104 6.11 -15.72 4.67
C PRO A 104 5.45 -14.47 4.07
N MET A 105 4.25 -14.64 3.52
CA MET A 105 3.55 -13.54 2.86
C MET A 105 2.04 -13.78 2.87
N PHE A 106 1.28 -12.71 2.69
CA PHE A 106 -0.16 -12.81 2.51
C PHE A 106 -0.66 -11.59 1.74
N GLU A 107 -1.85 -11.74 1.17
CA GLU A 107 -2.50 -10.69 0.40
C GLU A 107 -3.49 -9.94 1.28
N PHE A 108 -3.67 -8.64 1.04
CA PHE A 108 -4.79 -7.91 1.62
C PHE A 108 -5.42 -7.01 0.56
N LYS A 109 -6.64 -6.57 0.84
CA LYS A 109 -7.38 -5.68 -0.05
C LYS A 109 -7.76 -4.40 0.67
N ASP A 110 -7.77 -3.30 -0.09
CA ASP A 110 -8.34 -2.05 0.40
C ASP A 110 -9.86 -2.03 0.12
N PRO A 111 -10.58 -0.96 0.53
CA PRO A 111 -12.03 -0.90 0.31
C PRO A 111 -12.47 -0.96 -1.14
N ASP A 112 -11.61 -0.54 -2.08
CA ASP A 112 -11.89 -0.62 -3.51
C ASP A 112 -11.64 -2.02 -4.08
N GLY A 113 -11.08 -2.93 -3.28
CA GLY A 113 -10.69 -4.25 -3.76
C GLY A 113 -9.33 -4.30 -4.42
N ASN A 114 -8.55 -3.22 -4.34
CA ASN A 114 -7.16 -3.26 -4.81
C ASN A 114 -6.37 -4.24 -3.96
N ARG A 115 -5.54 -5.05 -4.61
CA ARG A 115 -4.78 -6.10 -3.92
C ARG A 115 -3.33 -5.68 -3.72
N PHE A 116 -2.83 -5.98 -2.53
CA PHE A 116 -1.46 -5.74 -2.12
C PHE A 116 -0.94 -7.01 -1.46
N GLU A 117 0.38 -7.15 -1.41
CA GLU A 117 0.99 -8.24 -0.66
C GLU A 117 1.79 -7.69 0.51
N ILE A 118 1.74 -8.43 1.62
CA ILE A 118 2.62 -8.22 2.78
C ILE A 118 3.66 -9.33 2.71
N VAL A 119 4.92 -8.96 2.77
CA VAL A 119 6.04 -9.90 2.68
C VAL A 119 6.97 -9.68 3.86
N GLU A 120 7.35 -10.76 4.53
CA GLU A 120 8.29 -10.67 5.64
C GLU A 120 9.67 -10.30 5.12
N SER A 121 10.28 -9.28 5.72
CA SER A 121 11.62 -8.87 5.35
C SER A 121 12.64 -9.90 5.82
N SER A 122 13.72 -10.06 5.05
CA SER A 122 14.68 -11.14 5.27
C SER A 122 15.78 -10.81 6.30
N THR A 123 15.69 -9.67 6.96
CA THR A 123 16.72 -9.28 7.95
C THR A 123 16.27 -9.53 9.37
#